data_3618c5dbb64287392d18d51c8d3c14a5
#
_entry.id   3618c5dbb64287392d18d51c8d3c14a5
#
_cell.length_a   1.000
_cell.length_b   1.000
_cell.length_c   1.000
_cell.angle_alpha   90.00
_cell.angle_beta   90.00
_cell.angle_gamma   90.00
#
_symmetry.space_group_name_H-M   'P 1'
#
loop_
_entity.id
_entity.type
_entity.pdbx_description
1 polymer ?
#
loop_
_entity_poly.entity_id
_entity_poly.type
_entity_poly.pdbx_seq_one_letter_code
_entity_poly.pdbx_strand_id
1 'polypeptide(L)'
;SYMPHYEQIVLRINPKEASQFDLVIVRGSRVYTSNRDRPMPQTPPPFAMVLRKYLKNARMTAVRQLGFDRVLALDFDTKFGAMHLYVEVFREGNIILVDDEGIIIQPLTHAKYSGRVLKKGVQYAPPPPANDPHDLDEAALSEIFAKSERDLVATLGGKANLGGTHANAVCELAKIAPNSAPGDVKVKLVHEALSSLLGSLANDAKGYLILDTEGDQTPEPVSYTHLRAHETG
;
A
#
# COMPACT_ATOMS: atom_id res chain seq x y z
N SER A 1 -7.59 20.72 2.68
CA SER A 1 -6.68 19.94 1.79
C SER A 1 -5.84 20.90 0.95
N TYR A 2 -4.62 20.55 0.71
CA TYR A 2 -3.70 21.25 -0.17
C TYR A 2 -2.71 20.27 -0.82
N MET A 3 -2.02 20.70 -1.87
CA MET A 3 -1.05 19.89 -2.60
C MET A 3 0.26 20.69 -2.71
N PRO A 4 1.25 20.41 -1.87
CA PRO A 4 2.59 21.03 -1.96
C PRO A 4 3.32 20.65 -3.25
N HIS A 5 3.03 19.47 -3.79
CA HIS A 5 3.56 18.92 -5.03
C HIS A 5 2.44 18.21 -5.81
N TYR A 6 2.56 18.07 -7.12
CA TYR A 6 1.51 17.47 -7.96
C TYR A 6 1.19 16.00 -7.61
N GLU A 7 2.08 15.28 -6.93
CA GLU A 7 1.87 13.91 -6.45
C GLU A 7 1.61 13.83 -4.94
N GLN A 8 1.61 14.95 -4.23
CA GLN A 8 1.44 14.98 -2.79
C GLN A 8 0.17 15.72 -2.39
N ILE A 9 -0.70 15.03 -1.67
CA ILE A 9 -1.92 15.61 -1.09
C ILE A 9 -1.75 15.65 0.42
N VAL A 10 -2.22 16.73 1.03
CA VAL A 10 -2.27 16.91 2.46
C VAL A 10 -3.70 17.21 2.89
N LEU A 11 -4.23 16.36 3.76
CA LEU A 11 -5.52 16.56 4.42
C LEU A 11 -5.26 16.95 5.87
N ARG A 12 -5.66 18.17 6.24
CA ARG A 12 -5.60 18.61 7.63
C ARG A 12 -6.76 18.04 8.41
N ILE A 13 -6.45 17.29 9.45
CA ILE A 13 -7.40 16.59 10.31
C ILE A 13 -7.42 17.28 11.68
N ASN A 14 -8.62 17.56 12.17
CA ASN A 14 -8.85 18.17 13.48
C ASN A 14 -9.66 17.18 14.32
N PRO A 15 -9.02 16.28 15.07
CA PRO A 15 -9.73 15.38 15.97
C PRO A 15 -10.37 16.16 17.13
N LYS A 16 -11.46 15.62 17.71
CA LYS A 16 -12.10 16.28 18.86
C LYS A 16 -11.25 16.23 20.13
N GLU A 17 -10.50 15.14 20.31
CA GLU A 17 -9.78 14.80 21.55
C GLU A 17 -8.26 14.76 21.40
N ALA A 18 -7.72 15.21 20.29
CA ALA A 18 -6.29 15.21 20.03
C ALA A 18 -5.85 16.46 19.26
N SER A 19 -4.54 16.70 19.23
CA SER A 19 -3.97 17.80 18.46
C SER A 19 -4.20 17.60 16.95
N GLN A 20 -4.36 18.71 16.24
CA GLN A 20 -4.42 18.75 14.79
C GLN A 20 -3.18 18.10 14.17
N PHE A 21 -3.37 17.35 13.10
CA PHE A 21 -2.28 16.78 12.31
C PHE A 21 -2.61 16.80 10.82
N ASP A 22 -1.59 16.66 10.00
CA ASP A 22 -1.70 16.52 8.57
C ASP A 22 -1.58 15.04 8.17
N LEU A 23 -2.57 14.51 7.47
CA LEU A 23 -2.49 13.24 6.76
C LEU A 23 -1.88 13.52 5.39
N VAL A 24 -0.69 13.01 5.17
CA VAL A 24 0.10 13.20 3.94
C VAL A 24 -0.02 11.96 3.07
N ILE A 25 -0.44 12.16 1.85
CA ILE A 25 -0.63 11.11 0.85
C ILE A 25 0.32 11.42 -0.30
N VAL A 26 1.27 10.52 -0.56
CA VAL A 26 2.17 10.59 -1.71
C VAL A 26 1.75 9.51 -2.69
N ARG A 27 1.34 9.94 -3.89
CA ARG A 27 0.84 9.05 -4.94
C ARG A 27 1.79 7.88 -5.17
N GLY A 28 1.24 6.67 -5.19
CA GLY A 28 1.98 5.45 -5.51
C GLY A 28 3.09 5.05 -4.52
N SER A 29 3.24 5.79 -3.40
CA SER A 29 4.39 5.61 -2.50
C SER A 29 3.96 5.34 -1.07
N ARG A 30 3.34 6.31 -0.39
CA ARG A 30 3.09 6.22 1.06
C ARG A 30 1.96 7.11 1.54
N VAL A 31 1.42 6.76 2.71
CA VAL A 31 0.49 7.57 3.50
C VAL A 31 1.03 7.63 4.93
N TYR A 32 1.08 8.83 5.51
CA TYR A 32 1.59 9.01 6.87
C TYR A 32 1.05 10.28 7.52
N THR A 33 1.13 10.37 8.84
CA THR A 33 0.76 11.56 9.60
C THR A 33 1.98 12.44 9.85
N SER A 34 1.78 13.75 9.93
CA SER A 34 2.86 14.70 10.16
C SER A 34 2.34 15.98 10.81
N ASN A 35 3.16 16.55 11.69
CA ASN A 35 2.93 17.88 12.28
C ASN A 35 3.88 18.94 11.71
N ARG A 36 4.66 18.59 10.68
CA ARG A 36 5.61 19.54 10.07
C ARG A 36 4.89 20.49 9.14
N ASP A 37 5.23 21.77 9.25
CA ASP A 37 4.79 22.76 8.27
C ASP A 37 5.40 22.48 6.90
N ARG A 38 4.60 22.73 5.87
CA ARG A 38 5.00 22.55 4.47
C ARG A 38 4.69 23.82 3.68
N PRO A 39 5.57 24.21 2.75
CA PRO A 39 5.29 25.33 1.88
C PRO A 39 4.00 25.06 1.08
N MET A 40 3.13 26.05 1.03
CA MET A 40 1.90 25.99 0.26
C MET A 40 2.11 26.60 -1.12
N PRO A 41 1.63 25.99 -2.20
CA PRO A 41 1.67 26.62 -3.51
C PRO A 41 0.76 27.86 -3.54
N GLN A 42 1.21 28.90 -4.23
CA GLN A 42 0.42 30.12 -4.40
C GLN A 42 -0.91 29.84 -5.12
N THR A 43 -0.87 28.96 -6.12
CA THR A 43 -2.06 28.53 -6.87
C THR A 43 -2.33 27.05 -6.61
N PRO A 44 -3.49 26.72 -6.00
CA PRO A 44 -3.83 25.33 -5.75
C PRO A 44 -4.06 24.55 -7.04
N PRO A 45 -3.51 23.34 -7.19
CA PRO A 45 -3.80 22.48 -8.33
C PRO A 45 -5.29 22.11 -8.43
N PRO A 46 -5.81 21.81 -9.63
CA PRO A 46 -7.24 21.51 -9.84
C PRO A 46 -7.80 20.43 -8.93
N PHE A 47 -7.05 19.34 -8.69
CA PHE A 47 -7.48 18.27 -7.81
C PHE A 47 -7.63 18.71 -6.34
N ALA A 48 -6.74 19.58 -5.85
CA ALA A 48 -6.88 20.18 -4.52
C ALA A 48 -8.16 21.01 -4.39
N MET A 49 -8.56 21.70 -5.45
CA MET A 49 -9.81 22.48 -5.48
C MET A 49 -11.04 21.57 -5.44
N VAL A 50 -10.99 20.42 -6.13
CA VAL A 50 -12.05 19.40 -6.04
C VAL A 50 -12.15 18.87 -4.61
N LEU A 51 -11.03 18.47 -4.00
CA LEU A 51 -11.03 18.00 -2.61
C LEU A 51 -11.55 19.06 -1.64
N ARG A 52 -11.18 20.34 -1.82
CA ARG A 52 -11.71 21.45 -1.01
C ARG A 52 -13.22 21.62 -1.18
N LYS A 53 -13.73 21.49 -2.40
CA LYS A 53 -15.17 21.60 -2.67
C LYS A 53 -15.97 20.53 -1.93
N TYR A 54 -15.53 19.27 -1.98
CA TYR A 54 -16.29 18.15 -1.47
C TYR A 54 -15.96 17.77 -0.01
N LEU A 55 -14.69 17.91 0.41
CA LEU A 55 -14.21 17.48 1.73
C LEU A 55 -13.99 18.61 2.74
N LYS A 56 -14.34 19.88 2.40
CA LYS A 56 -14.25 20.97 3.38
C LYS A 56 -15.25 20.75 4.50
N ASN A 57 -14.76 20.74 5.74
CA ASN A 57 -15.54 20.47 6.95
C ASN A 57 -16.23 19.10 6.97
N ALA A 58 -15.77 18.16 6.15
CA ALA A 58 -16.22 16.78 6.19
C ALA A 58 -15.70 16.08 7.46
N ARG A 59 -16.46 15.12 7.95
CA ARG A 59 -16.05 14.23 9.03
C ARG A 59 -15.49 12.94 8.44
N MET A 60 -14.23 12.63 8.73
CA MET A 60 -13.68 11.32 8.41
C MET A 60 -14.34 10.27 9.31
N THR A 61 -14.96 9.26 8.74
CA THR A 61 -15.71 8.23 9.44
C THR A 61 -14.96 6.92 9.56
N ALA A 62 -14.14 6.59 8.57
CA ALA A 62 -13.32 5.38 8.58
C ALA A 62 -12.05 5.53 7.73
N VAL A 63 -11.07 4.68 8.06
CA VAL A 63 -9.90 4.37 7.25
C VAL A 63 -9.86 2.86 7.10
N ARG A 64 -9.89 2.37 5.87
CA ARG A 64 -9.93 0.93 5.58
C ARG A 64 -8.89 0.57 4.53
N GLN A 65 -8.29 -0.59 4.66
CA GLN A 65 -7.52 -1.24 3.59
C GLN A 65 -8.45 -2.19 2.83
N LEU A 66 -8.37 -2.22 1.51
CA LEU A 66 -9.17 -3.12 0.69
C LEU A 66 -8.47 -4.46 0.54
N GLY A 67 -8.93 -5.46 1.30
CA GLY A 67 -8.27 -6.77 1.35
C GLY A 67 -6.79 -6.65 1.79
N PHE A 68 -5.97 -7.55 1.30
CA PHE A 68 -4.50 -7.46 1.46
C PHE A 68 -3.86 -6.71 0.28
N ASP A 69 -4.55 -5.70 -0.23
CA ASP A 69 -4.02 -4.88 -1.33
C ASP A 69 -3.50 -3.54 -0.80
N ARG A 70 -2.65 -2.91 -1.58
CA ARG A 70 -2.11 -1.56 -1.27
C ARG A 70 -3.07 -0.48 -1.71
N VAL A 71 -4.35 -0.62 -1.32
CA VAL A 71 -5.42 0.35 -1.56
C VAL A 71 -6.07 0.72 -0.24
N LEU A 72 -6.02 2.00 0.09
CA LEU A 72 -6.70 2.57 1.25
C LEU A 72 -7.98 3.27 0.79
N ALA A 73 -9.04 3.11 1.56
CA ALA A 73 -10.26 3.91 1.47
C ALA A 73 -10.36 4.81 2.70
N LEU A 74 -10.43 6.11 2.46
CA LEU A 74 -10.74 7.12 3.48
C LEU A 74 -12.18 7.54 3.28
N ASP A 75 -13.04 7.23 4.25
CA ASP A 75 -14.47 7.47 4.16
C ASP A 75 -14.83 8.79 4.87
N PHE A 76 -15.68 9.58 4.24
CA PHE A 76 -16.08 10.89 4.74
C PHE A 76 -17.59 11.05 4.69
N ASP A 77 -18.13 11.64 5.76
CA ASP A 77 -19.48 12.18 5.79
C ASP A 77 -19.42 13.68 5.46
N THR A 78 -20.08 14.08 4.40
CA THR A 78 -20.02 15.44 3.85
C THR A 78 -21.43 16.01 3.65
N LYS A 79 -21.51 17.32 3.41
CA LYS A 79 -22.79 17.97 3.04
C LYS A 79 -23.37 17.52 1.70
N PHE A 80 -22.63 16.75 0.91
CA PHE A 80 -23.03 16.19 -0.37
C PHE A 80 -23.36 14.68 -0.28
N GLY A 81 -23.38 14.09 0.92
CA GLY A 81 -23.49 12.67 1.16
C GLY A 81 -22.14 12.03 1.50
N ALA A 82 -22.10 10.71 1.53
CA ALA A 82 -20.88 9.98 1.78
C ALA A 82 -19.92 10.11 0.60
N MET A 83 -18.64 10.27 0.91
CA MET A 83 -17.56 10.36 -0.07
C MET A 83 -16.44 9.42 0.32
N HIS A 84 -15.80 8.85 -0.67
CA HIS A 84 -14.69 7.93 -0.51
C HIS A 84 -13.46 8.46 -1.24
N LEU A 85 -12.33 8.57 -0.56
CA LEU A 85 -11.06 8.87 -1.18
C LEU A 85 -10.23 7.59 -1.23
N TYR A 86 -10.18 6.97 -2.39
CA TYR A 86 -9.32 5.81 -2.61
C TYR A 86 -7.89 6.24 -2.90
N VAL A 87 -6.94 5.62 -2.21
CA VAL A 87 -5.51 5.87 -2.34
C VAL A 87 -4.83 4.56 -2.74
N GLU A 88 -4.38 4.50 -3.97
CA GLU A 88 -3.68 3.35 -4.53
C GLU A 88 -2.17 3.53 -4.31
N VAL A 89 -1.59 2.76 -3.37
CA VAL A 89 -0.19 2.88 -2.92
C VAL A 89 0.68 1.85 -3.64
N PHE A 90 0.75 1.94 -4.96
CA PHE A 90 1.64 1.17 -5.83
C PHE A 90 2.13 2.04 -6.98
N ARG A 91 3.23 1.67 -7.65
CA ARG A 91 3.98 2.52 -8.59
C ARG A 91 3.13 3.33 -9.58
N GLU A 92 2.16 2.67 -10.22
CA GLU A 92 1.21 3.31 -11.16
C GLU A 92 -0.12 3.68 -10.46
N GLY A 93 -0.08 3.83 -9.15
CA GLY A 93 -1.26 4.09 -8.35
C GLY A 93 -1.83 5.49 -8.54
N ASN A 94 -3.01 5.72 -7.97
CA ASN A 94 -3.78 6.93 -8.15
C ASN A 94 -4.43 7.38 -6.82
N ILE A 95 -5.01 8.56 -6.83
CA ILE A 95 -5.83 9.06 -5.72
C ILE A 95 -7.16 9.49 -6.33
N ILE A 96 -8.26 8.89 -5.89
CA ILE A 96 -9.54 8.97 -6.57
C ILE A 96 -10.63 9.37 -5.59
N LEU A 97 -11.30 10.50 -5.83
CA LEU A 97 -12.49 10.90 -5.09
C LEU A 97 -13.72 10.27 -5.76
N VAL A 98 -14.55 9.60 -4.97
CA VAL A 98 -15.70 8.82 -5.39
C VAL A 98 -16.90 9.19 -4.50
N ASP A 99 -18.10 9.22 -5.05
CA ASP A 99 -19.34 9.44 -4.30
C ASP A 99 -19.90 8.15 -3.68
N ASP A 100 -21.05 8.25 -3.02
CA ASP A 100 -21.75 7.16 -2.35
C ASP A 100 -22.31 6.09 -3.30
N GLU A 101 -22.50 6.44 -4.59
CA GLU A 101 -22.90 5.49 -5.63
C GLU A 101 -21.70 4.77 -6.25
N GLY A 102 -20.49 5.11 -5.83
CA GLY A 102 -19.24 4.56 -6.38
C GLY A 102 -18.79 5.21 -7.68
N ILE A 103 -19.37 6.36 -8.06
CA ILE A 103 -19.00 7.08 -9.27
C ILE A 103 -17.79 7.99 -9.01
N ILE A 104 -16.82 7.95 -9.88
CA ILE A 104 -15.62 8.78 -9.79
C ILE A 104 -15.99 10.25 -10.02
N ILE A 105 -15.83 11.07 -8.98
CA ILE A 105 -15.95 12.52 -9.07
C ILE A 105 -14.72 13.09 -9.77
N GLN A 106 -13.54 12.68 -9.31
CA GLN A 106 -12.27 13.08 -9.92
C GLN A 106 -11.14 12.14 -9.50
N PRO A 107 -10.36 11.58 -10.45
CA PRO A 107 -9.05 10.98 -10.15
C PRO A 107 -7.98 12.07 -10.15
N LEU A 108 -6.88 11.87 -9.43
CA LEU A 108 -5.70 12.74 -9.52
C LEU A 108 -5.14 12.73 -10.94
N THR A 109 -5.06 11.55 -11.55
CA THR A 109 -4.62 11.35 -12.93
C THR A 109 -5.62 10.45 -13.66
N HIS A 110 -6.03 10.85 -14.86
CA HIS A 110 -6.82 9.96 -15.72
C HIS A 110 -5.94 8.78 -16.15
N ALA A 111 -6.47 7.57 -16.05
CA ALA A 111 -5.74 6.36 -16.41
C ALA A 111 -6.67 5.30 -17.02
N LYS A 112 -6.09 4.50 -17.91
CA LYS A 112 -6.75 3.33 -18.50
C LYS A 112 -5.84 2.13 -18.31
N TYR A 113 -6.31 1.15 -17.56
CA TYR A 113 -5.63 -0.11 -17.32
C TYR A 113 -6.38 -1.24 -18.04
N SER A 114 -5.76 -2.41 -18.11
CA SER A 114 -6.48 -3.60 -18.54
C SER A 114 -7.62 -3.90 -17.56
N GLY A 115 -8.86 -3.81 -18.02
CA GLY A 115 -10.05 -4.10 -17.23
C GLY A 115 -10.63 -2.96 -16.39
N ARG A 116 -9.99 -1.78 -16.29
CA ARG A 116 -10.57 -0.63 -15.58
C ARG A 116 -10.17 0.72 -16.14
N VAL A 117 -11.03 1.70 -15.96
CA VAL A 117 -10.80 3.10 -16.40
C VAL A 117 -11.03 4.04 -15.24
N LEU A 118 -10.03 4.89 -14.95
CA LEU A 118 -10.11 5.95 -13.93
C LEU A 118 -10.37 7.28 -14.62
N LYS A 119 -11.64 7.63 -14.73
CA LYS A 119 -12.12 8.85 -15.39
C LYS A 119 -13.37 9.35 -14.66
N LYS A 120 -13.55 10.67 -14.61
CA LYS A 120 -14.75 11.29 -14.06
C LYS A 120 -16.03 10.70 -14.67
N GLY A 121 -17.01 10.41 -13.83
CA GLY A 121 -18.33 9.87 -14.23
C GLY A 121 -18.34 8.37 -14.51
N VAL A 122 -17.24 7.66 -14.27
CA VAL A 122 -17.15 6.20 -14.42
C VAL A 122 -17.24 5.55 -13.04
N GLN A 123 -17.87 4.37 -12.97
CA GLN A 123 -17.88 3.54 -11.77
C GLN A 123 -16.44 3.20 -11.37
N TYR A 124 -16.09 3.45 -10.09
CA TYR A 124 -14.78 3.04 -9.57
C TYR A 124 -14.71 1.51 -9.47
N ALA A 125 -13.68 0.95 -10.04
CA ALA A 125 -13.30 -0.43 -9.84
C ALA A 125 -11.90 -0.46 -9.21
N PRO A 126 -11.72 -1.12 -8.05
CA PRO A 126 -10.39 -1.34 -7.49
C PRO A 126 -9.53 -2.19 -8.43
N PRO A 127 -8.21 -2.26 -8.23
CA PRO A 127 -7.39 -3.26 -8.89
C PRO A 127 -7.96 -4.66 -8.71
N PRO A 128 -7.69 -5.62 -9.61
CA PRO A 128 -8.05 -7.01 -9.40
C PRO A 128 -7.52 -7.49 -8.05
N PRO A 129 -8.34 -8.20 -7.24
CA PRO A 129 -7.91 -8.65 -5.92
C PRO A 129 -6.69 -9.54 -6.04
N ALA A 130 -5.69 -9.28 -5.21
CA ALA A 130 -4.53 -10.13 -5.03
C ALA A 130 -4.78 -11.15 -3.92
N ASN A 131 -4.01 -12.23 -3.90
CA ASN A 131 -4.08 -13.20 -2.81
C ASN A 131 -3.70 -12.53 -1.47
N ASP A 132 -4.41 -12.89 -0.40
CA ASP A 132 -3.98 -12.58 0.95
C ASP A 132 -2.98 -13.65 1.41
N PRO A 133 -1.73 -13.29 1.72
CA PRO A 133 -0.74 -14.25 2.20
C PRO A 133 -1.14 -14.99 3.48
N HIS A 134 -2.02 -14.41 4.31
CA HIS A 134 -2.52 -15.04 5.53
C HIS A 134 -3.48 -16.21 5.26
N ASP A 135 -4.13 -16.20 4.10
CA ASP A 135 -5.08 -17.25 3.68
C ASP A 135 -4.43 -18.35 2.84
N LEU A 136 -3.11 -18.24 2.57
CA LEU A 136 -2.39 -19.22 1.74
C LEU A 136 -1.95 -20.42 2.57
N ASP A 137 -2.74 -21.47 2.53
CA ASP A 137 -2.36 -22.79 3.05
C ASP A 137 -1.45 -23.57 2.08
N GLU A 138 -1.02 -24.78 2.47
CA GLU A 138 -0.16 -25.63 1.63
C GLU A 138 -0.83 -26.00 0.31
N ALA A 139 -2.16 -26.18 0.29
CA ALA A 139 -2.89 -26.54 -0.91
C ALA A 139 -2.94 -25.37 -1.90
N ALA A 140 -3.23 -24.15 -1.42
CA ALA A 140 -3.24 -22.93 -2.22
C ALA A 140 -1.84 -22.61 -2.78
N LEU A 141 -0.79 -22.77 -1.96
CA LEU A 141 0.60 -22.63 -2.42
C LEU A 141 0.97 -23.66 -3.47
N SER A 142 0.55 -24.93 -3.30
CA SER A 142 0.77 -25.99 -4.31
C SER A 142 0.13 -25.63 -5.64
N GLU A 143 -1.10 -25.10 -5.64
CA GLU A 143 -1.76 -24.69 -6.86
C GLU A 143 -1.06 -23.49 -7.54
N ILE A 144 -0.57 -22.53 -6.75
CA ILE A 144 0.19 -21.39 -7.25
C ILE A 144 1.48 -21.89 -7.91
N PHE A 145 2.19 -22.81 -7.27
CA PHE A 145 3.46 -23.37 -7.76
C PHE A 145 3.27 -24.16 -9.04
N ALA A 146 2.23 -25.01 -9.09
CA ALA A 146 1.93 -25.83 -10.28
C ALA A 146 1.60 -24.99 -11.52
N LYS A 147 1.08 -23.77 -11.33
CA LYS A 147 0.68 -22.84 -12.42
C LYS A 147 1.77 -21.82 -12.76
N SER A 148 2.92 -21.85 -12.09
CA SER A 148 3.97 -20.85 -12.29
C SER A 148 5.08 -21.38 -13.19
N GLU A 149 5.42 -20.56 -14.19
CA GLU A 149 6.58 -20.78 -15.07
C GLU A 149 7.80 -19.94 -14.63
N ARG A 150 7.67 -19.20 -13.51
CA ARG A 150 8.69 -18.31 -12.97
C ARG A 150 9.43 -18.99 -11.82
N ASP A 151 10.58 -18.44 -11.43
CA ASP A 151 11.27 -18.85 -10.22
C ASP A 151 10.46 -18.63 -8.94
N LEU A 152 10.92 -19.23 -7.84
CA LEU A 152 10.22 -19.24 -6.57
C LEU A 152 10.00 -17.80 -6.05
N VAL A 153 11.03 -16.95 -6.06
CA VAL A 153 10.93 -15.59 -5.53
C VAL A 153 9.96 -14.74 -6.34
N ALA A 154 9.98 -14.85 -7.67
CA ALA A 154 9.04 -14.11 -8.51
C ALA A 154 7.60 -14.65 -8.39
N THR A 155 7.44 -15.94 -8.16
CA THR A 155 6.15 -16.58 -7.89
C THR A 155 5.57 -16.11 -6.57
N LEU A 156 6.33 -16.18 -5.49
CA LEU A 156 5.93 -15.69 -4.17
C LEU A 156 5.68 -14.18 -4.19
N GLY A 157 6.55 -13.42 -4.81
CA GLY A 157 6.42 -11.97 -4.91
C GLY A 157 5.17 -11.51 -5.63
N GLY A 158 4.83 -12.16 -6.75
CA GLY A 158 3.70 -11.77 -7.60
C GLY A 158 2.41 -12.52 -7.31
N LYS A 159 2.46 -13.85 -7.24
CA LYS A 159 1.25 -14.68 -7.10
C LYS A 159 0.81 -14.85 -5.66
N ALA A 160 1.75 -14.92 -4.70
CA ALA A 160 1.43 -14.90 -3.28
C ALA A 160 1.36 -13.47 -2.71
N ASN A 161 1.50 -12.43 -3.54
CA ASN A 161 1.38 -11.02 -3.18
C ASN A 161 2.34 -10.53 -2.09
N LEU A 162 3.49 -11.17 -1.93
CA LEU A 162 4.48 -10.81 -0.92
C LEU A 162 5.36 -9.61 -1.33
N GLY A 163 5.45 -9.33 -2.64
CA GLY A 163 6.49 -8.45 -3.17
C GLY A 163 7.89 -9.07 -3.07
N GLY A 164 8.88 -8.44 -3.74
CA GLY A 164 10.21 -9.05 -3.85
C GLY A 164 10.93 -9.23 -2.52
N THR A 165 10.83 -8.25 -1.62
CA THR A 165 11.55 -8.28 -0.35
C THR A 165 11.08 -9.40 0.58
N HIS A 166 9.75 -9.51 0.81
CA HIS A 166 9.22 -10.55 1.67
C HIS A 166 9.34 -11.94 1.03
N ALA A 167 9.24 -12.03 -0.32
CA ALA A 167 9.48 -13.26 -1.03
C ALA A 167 10.92 -13.78 -0.82
N ASN A 168 11.93 -12.90 -0.87
CA ASN A 168 13.30 -13.26 -0.54
C ASN A 168 13.45 -13.69 0.92
N ALA A 169 12.81 -12.99 1.87
CA ALA A 169 12.83 -13.38 3.28
C ALA A 169 12.22 -14.75 3.51
N VAL A 170 11.12 -15.10 2.83
CA VAL A 170 10.55 -16.46 2.90
C VAL A 170 11.52 -17.50 2.35
N CYS A 171 12.19 -17.23 1.21
CA CYS A 171 13.18 -18.13 0.66
C CYS A 171 14.36 -18.37 1.63
N GLU A 172 14.85 -17.29 2.27
CA GLU A 172 15.91 -17.34 3.28
C GLU A 172 15.51 -18.18 4.50
N LEU A 173 14.32 -17.91 5.07
CA LEU A 173 13.78 -18.66 6.20
C LEU A 173 13.57 -20.14 5.87
N ALA A 174 13.08 -20.44 4.68
CA ALA A 174 12.90 -21.81 4.19
C ALA A 174 14.22 -22.49 3.82
N LYS A 175 15.33 -21.76 3.75
CA LYS A 175 16.64 -22.21 3.24
C LYS A 175 16.56 -22.79 1.82
N ILE A 176 15.80 -22.12 0.97
CA ILE A 176 15.61 -22.48 -0.44
C ILE A 176 16.16 -21.35 -1.31
N ALA A 177 16.88 -21.73 -2.37
CA ALA A 177 17.43 -20.73 -3.29
C ALA A 177 16.28 -19.96 -3.99
N PRO A 178 16.34 -18.61 -4.07
CA PRO A 178 15.27 -17.79 -4.66
C PRO A 178 14.96 -18.12 -6.13
N ASN A 179 15.95 -18.59 -6.86
CA ASN A 179 15.84 -18.98 -8.27
C ASN A 179 15.42 -20.46 -8.50
N SER A 180 15.03 -21.16 -7.45
CA SER A 180 14.51 -22.55 -7.57
C SER A 180 13.21 -22.57 -8.37
N ALA A 181 12.99 -23.67 -9.11
CA ALA A 181 11.70 -23.89 -9.74
C ALA A 181 10.64 -24.21 -8.66
N PRO A 182 9.46 -23.58 -8.67
CA PRO A 182 8.44 -23.84 -7.65
C PRO A 182 8.00 -25.29 -7.53
N GLY A 183 8.01 -26.04 -8.65
CA GLY A 183 7.65 -27.45 -8.66
C GLY A 183 8.65 -28.40 -7.96
N ASP A 184 9.89 -27.94 -7.76
CA ASP A 184 10.94 -28.74 -7.14
C ASP A 184 11.07 -28.50 -5.63
N VAL A 185 10.30 -27.54 -5.07
CA VAL A 185 10.41 -27.19 -3.66
C VAL A 185 9.34 -27.88 -2.80
N LYS A 186 9.69 -28.16 -1.55
CA LYS A 186 8.73 -28.69 -0.58
C LYS A 186 7.82 -27.56 -0.10
N VAL A 187 6.58 -27.55 -0.55
CA VAL A 187 5.57 -26.53 -0.22
C VAL A 187 5.46 -26.28 1.28
N LYS A 188 5.52 -27.35 2.09
CA LYS A 188 5.47 -27.27 3.55
C LYS A 188 6.55 -26.35 4.13
N LEU A 189 7.79 -26.40 3.64
CA LEU A 189 8.86 -25.52 4.14
C LEU A 189 8.58 -24.05 3.81
N VAL A 190 8.02 -23.78 2.64
CA VAL A 190 7.64 -22.43 2.23
C VAL A 190 6.47 -21.93 3.07
N HIS A 191 5.46 -22.76 3.32
CA HIS A 191 4.31 -22.41 4.16
C HIS A 191 4.72 -22.12 5.61
N GLU A 192 5.59 -22.96 6.20
CA GLU A 192 6.13 -22.74 7.56
C GLU A 192 6.92 -21.43 7.63
N ALA A 193 7.76 -21.15 6.64
CA ALA A 193 8.53 -19.90 6.55
C ALA A 193 7.61 -18.68 6.38
N LEU A 194 6.58 -18.77 5.53
CA LEU A 194 5.59 -17.72 5.34
C LEU A 194 4.83 -17.43 6.64
N SER A 195 4.34 -18.47 7.31
CA SER A 195 3.61 -18.33 8.57
C SER A 195 4.49 -17.72 9.67
N SER A 196 5.76 -18.11 9.73
CA SER A 196 6.74 -17.52 10.65
C SER A 196 6.98 -16.04 10.37
N LEU A 197 7.15 -15.66 9.11
CA LEU A 197 7.33 -14.26 8.70
C LEU A 197 6.12 -13.41 9.08
N LEU A 198 4.92 -13.84 8.70
CA LEU A 198 3.68 -13.11 8.99
C LEU A 198 3.42 -12.99 10.49
N GLY A 199 3.69 -14.05 11.26
CA GLY A 199 3.60 -14.02 12.72
C GLY A 199 4.57 -13.03 13.36
N SER A 200 5.80 -12.94 12.86
CA SER A 200 6.78 -11.97 13.35
C SER A 200 6.39 -10.52 13.06
N LEU A 201 5.85 -10.26 11.86
CA LEU A 201 5.37 -8.93 11.47
C LEU A 201 4.18 -8.47 12.33
N ALA A 202 3.30 -9.39 12.73
CA ALA A 202 2.15 -9.07 13.58
C ALA A 202 2.54 -8.82 15.04
N ASN A 203 3.52 -9.54 15.59
CA ASN A 203 3.83 -9.53 17.01
C ASN A 203 5.00 -8.61 17.41
N ASP A 204 5.91 -8.29 16.48
CA ASP A 204 7.10 -7.48 16.74
C ASP A 204 7.30 -6.42 15.63
N ALA A 205 6.30 -5.59 15.42
CA ALA A 205 6.34 -4.50 14.44
C ALA A 205 7.30 -3.40 14.89
N LYS A 206 8.61 -3.59 14.69
CA LYS A 206 9.65 -2.57 14.91
C LYS A 206 10.01 -1.88 13.59
N GLY A 207 10.11 -0.56 13.64
CA GLY A 207 10.69 0.21 12.54
C GLY A 207 12.21 0.22 12.63
N TYR A 208 12.90 -0.07 11.53
CA TYR A 208 14.34 0.02 11.41
C TYR A 208 14.71 1.12 10.43
N LEU A 209 15.74 1.88 10.78
CA LEU A 209 16.38 2.84 9.88
C LEU A 209 17.74 2.25 9.49
N ILE A 210 17.90 1.92 8.22
CA ILE A 210 19.19 1.49 7.69
C ILE A 210 19.91 2.75 7.23
N LEU A 211 21.04 3.04 7.85
CA LEU A 211 21.94 4.13 7.44
C LEU A 211 23.04 3.51 6.59
N ASP A 212 23.15 3.98 5.35
CA ASP A 212 24.31 3.66 4.53
C ASP A 212 25.52 4.46 5.03
N THR A 213 26.61 3.78 5.35
CA THR A 213 27.81 4.40 5.91
C THR A 213 28.78 4.91 4.83
N GLU A 214 28.48 4.68 3.56
CA GLU A 214 29.27 5.19 2.42
C GLU A 214 28.55 6.37 1.72
N GLY A 215 28.61 7.52 2.35
CA GLY A 215 28.77 8.82 1.67
C GLY A 215 27.56 9.48 1.01
N ASP A 216 26.34 8.92 0.92
CA ASP A 216 25.18 9.65 0.43
C ASP A 216 23.99 9.54 1.43
N GLN A 217 23.70 10.67 2.06
CA GLN A 217 22.83 10.76 3.24
C GLN A 217 21.36 10.92 2.87
N THR A 218 20.78 10.01 2.16
CA THR A 218 19.33 9.91 2.10
C THR A 218 18.90 8.62 2.78
N PRO A 219 18.50 8.64 4.07
CA PRO A 219 17.94 7.46 4.70
C PRO A 219 16.64 7.07 4.00
N GLU A 220 16.62 5.95 3.30
CA GLU A 220 15.38 5.36 2.85
C GLU A 220 14.67 4.73 4.06
N PRO A 221 13.45 5.16 4.40
CA PRO A 221 12.69 4.53 5.46
C PRO A 221 12.23 3.14 4.99
N VAL A 222 12.82 2.11 5.56
CA VAL A 222 12.41 0.73 5.31
C VAL A 222 11.42 0.32 6.39
N SER A 223 10.17 0.07 6.01
CA SER A 223 9.10 -0.34 6.92
C SER A 223 8.92 -1.87 6.94
N TYR A 224 10.00 -2.62 7.21
CA TYR A 224 9.89 -4.06 7.44
C TYR A 224 10.98 -4.55 8.39
N THR A 225 10.64 -5.55 9.17
CA THR A 225 11.55 -6.25 10.05
C THR A 225 12.53 -7.07 9.23
N HIS A 226 13.78 -6.66 9.16
CA HIS A 226 14.84 -7.54 8.72
C HIS A 226 15.16 -8.49 9.89
N LEU A 227 14.70 -9.71 9.79
CA LEU A 227 15.27 -10.81 10.55
C LEU A 227 16.63 -11.15 9.93
N ARG A 228 17.67 -10.41 10.27
CA ARG A 228 19.02 -10.98 10.17
C ARG A 228 19.13 -12.01 11.28
N ALA A 229 19.37 -13.26 10.92
CA ALA A 229 19.89 -14.24 11.85
C ALA A 229 21.18 -13.62 12.45
N HIS A 230 21.18 -13.38 13.75
CA HIS A 230 22.41 -13.07 14.46
C HIS A 230 23.30 -14.30 14.33
N GLU A 231 24.37 -14.18 13.56
CA GLU A 231 25.52 -15.03 13.71
C GLU A 231 26.05 -14.79 15.14
N THR A 232 25.77 -15.70 16.04
CA THR A 232 26.49 -15.81 17.30
C THR A 232 27.89 -16.28 16.98
N GLY A 233 28.86 -15.35 17.01
CA GLY A 233 30.26 -15.67 17.16
C GLY A 233 30.59 -16.05 18.60
#